data_ea08d3cf9e69a10ab9a89fb361f7a986
#
_entry.id   ea08d3cf9e69a10ab9a89fb361f7a986
#
_cell.length_a   1.000
_cell.length_b   1.000
_cell.length_c   1.000
_cell.angle_alpha   90.00
_cell.angle_beta   90.00
_cell.angle_gamma   90.00
#
_symmetry.space_group_name_H-M   'P 1'
#
loop_
_entity.id
_entity.type
_entity.pdbx_description
1 polymer ?
#
loop_
_entity_poly.entity_id
_entity_poly.type
_entity_poly.pdbx_seq_one_letter_code
_entity_poly.pdbx_strand_id
1 'polypeptide(L)'
;MSKKRIFSGVQPSAIPTIGNYIGAMKNFVALQDEYDCTYCIVNQHAITVPQDPKKLKEQTRSLAALYLAIGLDPEKSTIFVQSEVPAHAQAAWIVQCNVGVGELERMTQYKDKSQKQQSVSAGLLTYPPLMVADIVLYNAEVVPVGEDQKQHMELTRDFVERFNSRYGNGNQLLVMPEPFIPKAGARVMSLQTPTKKMSKSDANVKEYISMLDEPAVIRKKIKSAVTDSSGVIEFDPAEKPGVSNLLTIFSAFSGESIESLVERFKGVGYGQFKEELADAIIAVMEPIQERYYELLKSDKLDEILEEGAKKANYVANKTLRKMEKAVGLVR
;
A
#
# COMPACT_ATOMS: atom_id res chain seq x y z
N MET A 1 24.51 6.28 12.90
CA MET A 1 23.59 5.21 13.34
C MET A 1 23.03 4.54 12.09
N SER A 2 22.84 3.23 12.08
CA SER A 2 22.18 2.55 10.96
C SER A 2 20.73 3.03 10.85
N LYS A 3 20.22 3.18 9.62
CA LYS A 3 18.80 3.48 9.40
C LYS A 3 17.94 2.36 9.98
N LYS A 4 16.76 2.71 10.53
CA LYS A 4 15.75 1.71 10.93
C LYS A 4 15.19 1.01 9.70
N ARG A 5 14.89 -0.28 9.82
CA ARG A 5 14.34 -1.09 8.73
C ARG A 5 12.83 -0.97 8.68
N ILE A 6 12.34 -0.66 7.48
CA ILE A 6 10.91 -0.66 7.14
C ILE A 6 10.59 -1.84 6.23
N PHE A 7 9.47 -2.50 6.51
CA PHE A 7 8.83 -3.42 5.57
C PHE A 7 7.43 -2.92 5.22
N SER A 8 7.12 -2.89 3.93
CA SER A 8 5.77 -2.59 3.44
C SER A 8 5.38 -3.55 2.32
N GLY A 9 4.21 -4.18 2.47
CA GLY A 9 3.63 -5.08 1.48
C GLY A 9 2.39 -4.49 0.83
N VAL A 10 2.30 -4.54 -0.50
CA VAL A 10 1.10 -4.13 -1.23
C VAL A 10 0.64 -5.23 -2.17
N GLN A 11 -0.65 -5.58 -2.07
CA GLN A 11 -1.24 -6.58 -2.95
C GLN A 11 -1.36 -6.07 -4.39
N PRO A 12 -1.02 -6.91 -5.39
CA PRO A 12 -1.20 -6.60 -6.80
C PRO A 12 -2.68 -6.74 -7.17
N SER A 13 -3.46 -5.77 -6.74
CA SER A 13 -4.87 -5.62 -7.11
C SER A 13 -4.98 -4.62 -8.28
N ALA A 14 -6.20 -4.26 -8.71
CA ALA A 14 -6.39 -3.27 -9.78
C ALA A 14 -5.55 -1.99 -9.57
N ILE A 15 -5.30 -1.26 -10.66
CA ILE A 15 -4.52 -0.01 -10.68
C ILE A 15 -4.94 0.91 -9.51
N PRO A 16 -4.00 1.45 -8.72
CA PRO A 16 -4.30 2.39 -7.65
C PRO A 16 -4.98 3.67 -8.16
N THR A 17 -5.75 4.30 -7.27
CA THR A 17 -6.32 5.63 -7.51
C THR A 17 -5.35 6.73 -7.06
N ILE A 18 -5.60 7.98 -7.47
CA ILE A 18 -4.88 9.14 -6.92
C ILE A 18 -5.04 9.25 -5.40
N GLY A 19 -6.14 8.74 -4.84
CA GLY A 19 -6.34 8.64 -3.38
C GLY A 19 -5.36 7.67 -2.72
N ASN A 20 -5.01 6.56 -3.37
CA ASN A 20 -3.97 5.65 -2.90
C ASN A 20 -2.57 6.29 -3.03
N TYR A 21 -2.34 7.02 -4.12
CA TYR A 21 -1.08 7.74 -4.34
C TYR A 21 -0.82 8.78 -3.24
N ILE A 22 -1.79 9.68 -3.00
CA ILE A 22 -1.70 10.72 -1.97
C ILE A 22 -1.62 10.11 -0.57
N GLY A 23 -2.45 9.12 -0.28
CA GLY A 23 -2.60 8.56 1.06
C GLY A 23 -1.47 7.64 1.52
N ALA A 24 -0.77 6.99 0.59
CA ALA A 24 0.25 5.99 0.92
C ALA A 24 1.50 6.06 0.04
N MET A 25 1.34 5.97 -1.30
CA MET A 25 2.47 5.71 -2.19
C MET A 25 3.48 6.87 -2.22
N LYS A 26 3.01 8.11 -2.16
CA LYS A 26 3.86 9.33 -2.08
C LYS A 26 4.76 9.28 -0.83
N ASN A 27 4.25 8.74 0.28
CA ASN A 27 5.02 8.62 1.52
C ASN A 27 6.14 7.58 1.40
N PHE A 28 5.95 6.51 0.61
CA PHE A 28 7.00 5.50 0.41
C PHE A 28 8.26 6.10 -0.22
N VAL A 29 8.09 7.03 -1.16
CA VAL A 29 9.22 7.73 -1.80
C VAL A 29 9.98 8.59 -0.77
N ALA A 30 9.28 9.27 0.12
CA ALA A 30 9.92 10.08 1.17
C ALA A 30 10.66 9.21 2.20
N LEU A 31 10.10 8.05 2.56
CA LEU A 31 10.67 7.17 3.59
C LEU A 31 12.02 6.55 3.18
N GLN A 32 12.28 6.34 1.88
CA GLN A 32 13.52 5.70 1.43
C GLN A 32 14.81 6.50 1.72
N ASP A 33 14.69 7.80 1.95
CA ASP A 33 15.83 8.64 2.33
C ASP A 33 16.16 8.55 3.82
N GLU A 34 15.19 8.25 4.67
CA GLU A 34 15.33 8.20 6.12
C GLU A 34 15.51 6.77 6.67
N TYR A 35 15.00 5.77 5.96
CA TYR A 35 14.92 4.37 6.41
C TYR A 35 15.60 3.42 5.43
N ASP A 36 15.92 2.22 5.91
CA ASP A 36 16.27 1.06 5.08
C ASP A 36 14.97 0.35 4.69
N CYS A 37 14.51 0.61 3.45
CA CYS A 37 13.16 0.25 3.02
C CYS A 37 13.14 -1.04 2.20
N THR A 38 12.22 -1.92 2.55
CA THR A 38 11.87 -3.14 1.82
C THR A 38 10.42 -3.08 1.39
N TYR A 39 10.17 -3.04 0.08
CA TYR A 39 8.85 -3.00 -0.54
C TYR A 39 8.56 -4.31 -1.25
N CYS A 40 7.54 -5.01 -0.78
CA CYS A 40 7.15 -6.33 -1.28
C CYS A 40 5.83 -6.28 -2.03
N ILE A 41 5.79 -6.81 -3.25
CA ILE A 41 4.55 -7.04 -3.96
C ILE A 41 4.01 -8.39 -3.51
N VAL A 42 3.01 -8.36 -2.60
CA VAL A 42 2.54 -9.54 -1.87
C VAL A 42 1.50 -10.32 -2.68
N ASN A 43 1.95 -10.95 -3.75
CA ASN A 43 1.10 -11.70 -4.67
C ASN A 43 0.59 -13.03 -4.09
N GLN A 44 1.24 -13.62 -3.09
CA GLN A 44 0.71 -14.79 -2.37
C GLN A 44 -0.53 -14.43 -1.53
N HIS A 45 -0.60 -13.23 -0.97
CA HIS A 45 -1.82 -12.76 -0.30
C HIS A 45 -3.00 -12.59 -1.27
N ALA A 46 -2.74 -12.30 -2.53
CA ALA A 46 -3.79 -12.14 -3.53
C ALA A 46 -4.56 -13.43 -3.80
N ILE A 47 -3.91 -14.59 -3.75
CA ILE A 47 -4.53 -15.89 -4.04
C ILE A 47 -5.36 -16.46 -2.88
N THR A 48 -5.49 -15.76 -1.77
CA THR A 48 -6.44 -16.11 -0.69
C THR A 48 -7.89 -16.09 -1.16
N VAL A 49 -8.15 -15.42 -2.26
CA VAL A 49 -9.40 -15.45 -3.03
C VAL A 49 -9.10 -15.85 -4.48
N PRO A 50 -10.06 -16.48 -5.20
CA PRO A 50 -9.84 -16.89 -6.58
C PRO A 50 -9.37 -15.72 -7.47
N GLN A 51 -8.32 -15.97 -8.26
CA GLN A 51 -7.72 -15.01 -9.19
C GLN A 51 -7.65 -15.58 -10.60
N ASP A 52 -7.77 -14.75 -11.62
CA ASP A 52 -7.34 -15.08 -12.96
C ASP A 52 -5.80 -15.06 -13.03
N PRO A 53 -5.12 -16.16 -13.41
CA PRO A 53 -3.66 -16.25 -13.37
C PRO A 53 -2.95 -15.22 -14.28
N LYS A 54 -3.51 -14.93 -15.46
CA LYS A 54 -2.95 -13.94 -16.38
C LYS A 54 -3.05 -12.55 -15.78
N LYS A 55 -4.24 -12.22 -15.28
CA LYS A 55 -4.52 -10.93 -14.67
C LYS A 55 -3.65 -10.70 -13.42
N LEU A 56 -3.47 -11.73 -12.58
CA LEU A 56 -2.60 -11.63 -11.41
C LEU A 56 -1.14 -11.34 -11.81
N LYS A 57 -0.62 -12.05 -12.84
CA LYS A 57 0.72 -11.81 -13.37
C LYS A 57 0.88 -10.39 -13.90
N GLU A 58 -0.09 -9.93 -14.70
CA GLU A 58 -0.10 -8.56 -15.25
C GLU A 58 -0.16 -7.50 -14.16
N GLN A 59 -1.01 -7.69 -13.16
CA GLN A 59 -1.16 -6.76 -12.05
C GLN A 59 0.09 -6.71 -11.15
N THR A 60 0.74 -7.86 -10.93
CA THR A 60 2.01 -7.93 -10.19
C THR A 60 3.08 -7.09 -10.87
N ARG A 61 3.24 -7.28 -12.18
CA ARG A 61 4.21 -6.55 -13.00
C ARG A 61 3.87 -5.05 -13.11
N SER A 62 2.59 -4.74 -13.27
CA SER A 62 2.07 -3.37 -13.31
C SER A 62 2.33 -2.61 -12.00
N LEU A 63 2.10 -3.25 -10.84
CA LEU A 63 2.35 -2.61 -9.54
C LEU A 63 3.84 -2.35 -9.33
N ALA A 64 4.72 -3.26 -9.74
CA ALA A 64 6.16 -3.07 -9.69
C ALA A 64 6.61 -1.88 -10.52
N ALA A 65 6.16 -1.82 -11.77
CA ALA A 65 6.44 -0.69 -12.66
C ALA A 65 5.95 0.64 -12.08
N LEU A 66 4.75 0.63 -11.47
CA LEU A 66 4.19 1.83 -10.84
C LEU A 66 5.02 2.29 -9.62
N TYR A 67 5.51 1.38 -8.81
CA TYR A 67 6.38 1.70 -7.68
C TYR A 67 7.66 2.43 -8.12
N LEU A 68 8.30 1.93 -9.18
CA LEU A 68 9.47 2.57 -9.76
C LEU A 68 9.13 3.90 -10.44
N ALA A 69 7.96 3.96 -11.10
CA ALA A 69 7.52 5.16 -11.80
C ALA A 69 7.22 6.34 -10.88
N ILE A 70 6.66 6.08 -9.68
CA ILE A 70 6.41 7.12 -8.68
C ILE A 70 7.69 7.62 -7.99
N GLY A 71 8.85 6.98 -8.21
CA GLY A 71 10.14 7.43 -7.71
C GLY A 71 10.79 6.54 -6.65
N LEU A 72 10.30 5.30 -6.42
CA LEU A 72 11.06 4.35 -5.63
C LEU A 72 12.36 3.99 -6.37
N ASP A 73 13.48 4.15 -5.68
CA ASP A 73 14.81 3.94 -6.20
C ASP A 73 15.33 2.55 -5.78
N PRO A 74 15.59 1.62 -6.72
CA PRO A 74 16.10 0.28 -6.40
C PRO A 74 17.52 0.26 -5.81
N GLU A 75 18.27 1.37 -5.92
CA GLU A 75 19.56 1.53 -5.24
C GLU A 75 19.40 1.89 -3.75
N LYS A 76 18.28 2.52 -3.38
CA LYS A 76 17.97 2.92 -2.00
C LYS A 76 17.07 1.93 -1.28
N SER A 77 16.24 1.21 -2.03
CA SER A 77 15.18 0.33 -1.48
C SER A 77 15.25 -1.04 -2.12
N THR A 78 14.93 -2.08 -1.36
CA THR A 78 14.74 -3.43 -1.92
C THR A 78 13.30 -3.57 -2.39
N ILE A 79 13.09 -3.81 -3.70
CA ILE A 79 11.77 -3.99 -4.32
C ILE A 79 11.72 -5.37 -4.95
N PHE A 80 10.76 -6.20 -4.57
CA PHE A 80 10.67 -7.59 -5.05
C PHE A 80 9.26 -8.14 -5.02
N VAL A 81 9.05 -9.31 -5.65
CA VAL A 81 7.79 -10.05 -5.65
C VAL A 81 7.86 -11.16 -4.60
N GLN A 82 6.86 -11.25 -3.73
CA GLN A 82 6.82 -12.17 -2.59
C GLN A 82 7.04 -13.64 -2.98
N SER A 83 6.41 -14.10 -4.06
CA SER A 83 6.53 -15.50 -4.51
C SER A 83 7.92 -15.89 -5.02
N GLU A 84 8.80 -14.92 -5.26
CA GLU A 84 10.20 -15.15 -5.67
C GLU A 84 11.13 -15.38 -4.48
N VAL A 85 10.59 -15.28 -3.25
CA VAL A 85 11.31 -15.51 -1.99
C VAL A 85 10.59 -16.63 -1.21
N PRO A 86 10.96 -17.91 -1.43
CA PRO A 86 10.29 -19.06 -0.80
C PRO A 86 10.24 -19.03 0.74
N ALA A 87 11.18 -18.32 1.36
CA ALA A 87 11.25 -18.16 2.80
C ALA A 87 9.96 -17.63 3.43
N HIS A 88 9.15 -16.84 2.72
CA HIS A 88 7.86 -16.34 3.20
C HIS A 88 6.90 -17.48 3.55
N ALA A 89 6.71 -18.43 2.62
CA ALA A 89 5.83 -19.58 2.84
C ALA A 89 6.39 -20.54 3.92
N GLN A 90 7.71 -20.73 3.96
CA GLN A 90 8.36 -21.59 4.95
C GLN A 90 8.26 -20.98 6.37
N ALA A 91 8.52 -19.69 6.52
CA ALA A 91 8.37 -18.99 7.80
C ALA A 91 6.89 -18.94 8.23
N ALA A 92 5.95 -18.73 7.28
CA ALA A 92 4.52 -18.74 7.57
C ALA A 92 4.07 -20.07 8.20
N TRP A 93 4.63 -21.21 7.78
CA TRP A 93 4.35 -22.49 8.42
C TRP A 93 4.79 -22.50 9.89
N ILE A 94 6.00 -22.02 10.18
CA ILE A 94 6.51 -21.93 11.57
C ILE A 94 5.60 -21.01 12.39
N VAL A 95 5.18 -19.87 11.82
CA VAL A 95 4.24 -18.94 12.48
C VAL A 95 2.91 -19.62 12.77
N GLN A 96 2.31 -20.31 11.78
CA GLN A 96 1.03 -21.02 11.94
C GLN A 96 1.07 -22.05 13.08
N CYS A 97 2.20 -22.73 13.26
CA CYS A 97 2.38 -23.68 14.35
C CYS A 97 2.54 -23.01 15.74
N ASN A 98 2.67 -21.70 15.80
CA ASN A 98 2.87 -20.93 17.03
C ASN A 98 1.79 -19.88 17.31
N VAL A 99 0.72 -19.85 16.51
CA VAL A 99 -0.47 -19.01 16.75
C VAL A 99 -1.70 -19.88 16.95
N GLY A 100 -2.66 -19.42 17.75
CA GLY A 100 -3.88 -20.17 18.03
C GLY A 100 -4.95 -19.96 16.94
N VAL A 101 -5.70 -21.01 16.60
CA VAL A 101 -6.84 -20.93 15.68
C VAL A 101 -7.83 -19.86 16.11
N GLY A 102 -8.15 -19.77 17.41
CA GLY A 102 -9.06 -18.75 17.93
C GLY A 102 -8.52 -17.32 17.83
N GLU A 103 -7.19 -17.10 17.72
CA GLU A 103 -6.61 -15.80 17.44
C GLU A 103 -6.95 -15.40 15.98
N LEU A 104 -6.83 -16.34 15.05
CA LEU A 104 -7.13 -16.13 13.62
C LEU A 104 -8.62 -15.92 13.36
N GLU A 105 -9.48 -16.71 14.00
CA GLU A 105 -10.95 -16.59 13.87
C GLU A 105 -11.50 -15.28 14.44
N ARG A 106 -10.80 -14.66 15.39
CA ARG A 106 -11.18 -13.34 15.94
C ARG A 106 -10.80 -12.17 15.05
N MET A 107 -9.98 -12.37 14.00
CA MET A 107 -9.59 -11.32 13.08
C MET A 107 -10.79 -10.69 12.40
N THR A 108 -10.95 -9.36 12.53
CA THR A 108 -12.06 -8.61 11.93
C THR A 108 -12.13 -8.82 10.42
N GLN A 109 -10.99 -8.74 9.75
CA GLN A 109 -10.94 -8.93 8.29
C GLN A 109 -11.33 -10.35 7.85
N TYR A 110 -11.02 -11.38 8.66
CA TYR A 110 -11.50 -12.74 8.40
C TYR A 110 -13.03 -12.81 8.49
N LYS A 111 -13.61 -12.26 9.54
CA LYS A 111 -15.07 -12.22 9.73
C LYS A 111 -15.78 -11.49 8.58
N ASP A 112 -15.28 -10.31 8.22
CA ASP A 112 -15.89 -9.48 7.18
C ASP A 112 -15.80 -10.12 5.78
N LYS A 113 -14.67 -10.76 5.46
CA LYS A 113 -14.46 -11.38 4.15
C LYS A 113 -15.14 -12.74 4.04
N SER A 114 -15.16 -13.53 5.11
CA SER A 114 -15.80 -14.86 5.11
C SER A 114 -17.31 -14.77 4.91
N GLN A 115 -17.98 -13.74 5.45
CA GLN A 115 -19.41 -13.52 5.25
C GLN A 115 -19.79 -13.18 3.80
N LYS A 116 -18.85 -12.69 3.00
CA LYS A 116 -19.08 -12.27 1.60
C LYS A 116 -18.79 -13.38 0.59
N GLN A 117 -18.36 -14.55 1.03
CA GLN A 117 -17.94 -15.65 0.14
C GLN A 117 -18.84 -16.86 0.37
N GLN A 118 -19.21 -17.56 -0.72
CA GLN A 118 -19.95 -18.82 -0.65
C GLN A 118 -19.06 -19.96 -0.13
N SER A 119 -17.76 -19.90 -0.39
CA SER A 119 -16.78 -20.87 0.10
C SER A 119 -15.54 -20.13 0.58
N VAL A 120 -15.15 -20.40 1.80
CA VAL A 120 -14.00 -19.74 2.45
C VAL A 120 -12.79 -20.64 2.36
N SER A 121 -11.72 -20.14 1.73
CA SER A 121 -10.46 -20.90 1.65
C SER A 121 -9.74 -20.92 3.01
N ALA A 122 -8.98 -21.99 3.28
CA ALA A 122 -8.08 -22.04 4.44
C ALA A 122 -7.08 -20.86 4.42
N GLY A 123 -6.62 -20.46 3.22
CA GLY A 123 -5.74 -19.32 3.06
C GLY A 123 -6.32 -18.01 3.57
N LEU A 124 -7.65 -17.81 3.51
CA LEU A 124 -8.29 -16.61 4.08
C LEU A 124 -8.21 -16.60 5.62
N LEU A 125 -8.26 -17.76 6.27
CA LEU A 125 -8.06 -17.87 7.72
C LEU A 125 -6.58 -17.69 8.09
N THR A 126 -5.67 -18.23 7.28
CA THR A 126 -4.24 -18.36 7.62
C THR A 126 -3.33 -17.31 6.96
N TYR A 127 -3.87 -16.33 6.23
CA TYR A 127 -3.02 -15.25 5.70
C TYR A 127 -2.38 -14.34 6.76
N PRO A 128 -2.96 -14.11 7.97
CA PRO A 128 -2.28 -13.32 8.99
C PRO A 128 -0.92 -13.90 9.40
N PRO A 129 -0.74 -15.21 9.61
CA PRO A 129 0.58 -15.84 9.74
C PRO A 129 1.56 -15.57 8.59
N LEU A 130 1.10 -15.50 7.34
CA LEU A 130 1.95 -15.11 6.22
C LEU A 130 2.39 -13.64 6.33
N MET A 131 1.51 -12.74 6.75
CA MET A 131 1.87 -11.35 7.01
C MET A 131 2.88 -11.21 8.16
N VAL A 132 2.73 -12.00 9.23
CA VAL A 132 3.73 -12.06 10.31
C VAL A 132 5.09 -12.50 9.74
N ALA A 133 5.12 -13.53 8.90
CA ALA A 133 6.35 -14.01 8.26
C ALA A 133 6.98 -12.93 7.37
N ASP A 134 6.17 -12.22 6.58
CA ASP A 134 6.62 -11.12 5.73
C ASP A 134 7.39 -10.06 6.53
N ILE A 135 6.91 -9.72 7.72
CA ILE A 135 7.48 -8.68 8.58
C ILE A 135 8.75 -9.17 9.29
N VAL A 136 8.69 -10.34 9.93
CA VAL A 136 9.78 -10.80 10.79
C VAL A 136 11.00 -11.25 9.99
N LEU A 137 10.84 -11.76 8.75
CA LEU A 137 11.93 -12.22 7.91
C LEU A 137 12.95 -11.11 7.62
N TYR A 138 12.50 -9.88 7.50
CA TYR A 138 13.37 -8.72 7.21
C TYR A 138 13.81 -7.96 8.46
N ASN A 139 13.53 -8.50 9.65
CA ASN A 139 13.80 -7.82 10.93
C ASN A 139 13.26 -6.39 10.93
N ALA A 140 12.05 -6.19 10.39
CA ALA A 140 11.44 -4.88 10.31
C ALA A 140 11.26 -4.28 11.72
N GLU A 141 11.72 -3.05 11.89
CA GLU A 141 11.57 -2.28 13.14
C GLU A 141 10.32 -1.39 13.07
N VAL A 142 9.94 -1.01 11.84
CA VAL A 142 8.81 -0.12 11.57
C VAL A 142 8.00 -0.69 10.41
N VAL A 143 6.68 -0.72 10.55
CA VAL A 143 5.77 -1.23 9.52
C VAL A 143 4.69 -0.18 9.26
N PRO A 144 4.72 0.50 8.09
CA PRO A 144 3.66 1.42 7.68
C PRO A 144 2.37 0.66 7.43
N VAL A 145 1.33 0.94 8.21
CA VAL A 145 0.02 0.26 8.11
C VAL A 145 -1.13 1.25 8.24
N GLY A 146 -2.25 0.93 7.58
CA GLY A 146 -3.52 1.60 7.85
C GLY A 146 -4.16 1.11 9.15
N GLU A 147 -5.13 1.87 9.64
CA GLU A 147 -5.89 1.55 10.85
C GLU A 147 -6.52 0.14 10.83
N ASP A 148 -6.95 -0.33 9.64
CA ASP A 148 -7.54 -1.65 9.42
C ASP A 148 -6.55 -2.81 9.59
N GLN A 149 -5.25 -2.52 9.63
CA GLN A 149 -4.17 -3.51 9.81
C GLN A 149 -3.63 -3.56 11.26
N LYS A 150 -4.14 -2.76 12.17
CA LYS A 150 -3.69 -2.75 13.57
C LYS A 150 -3.73 -4.13 14.21
N GLN A 151 -4.82 -4.87 14.02
CA GLN A 151 -4.99 -6.20 14.61
C GLN A 151 -3.97 -7.22 14.09
N HIS A 152 -3.54 -7.09 12.82
CA HIS A 152 -2.47 -7.92 12.28
C HIS A 152 -1.11 -7.55 12.87
N MET A 153 -0.88 -6.28 13.18
CA MET A 153 0.33 -5.85 13.87
C MET A 153 0.35 -6.34 15.33
N GLU A 154 -0.78 -6.34 16.03
CA GLU A 154 -0.92 -6.94 17.35
C GLU A 154 -0.56 -8.43 17.31
N LEU A 155 -1.14 -9.21 16.37
CA LEU A 155 -0.77 -10.61 16.18
C LEU A 155 0.73 -10.80 15.92
N THR A 156 1.33 -9.92 15.13
CA THR A 156 2.76 -9.97 14.82
C THR A 156 3.60 -9.76 16.07
N ARG A 157 3.26 -8.80 16.88
CA ARG A 157 3.96 -8.48 18.14
C ARG A 157 3.80 -9.60 19.17
N ASP A 158 2.59 -10.12 19.33
CA ASP A 158 2.30 -11.24 20.23
C ASP A 158 3.06 -12.49 19.80
N PHE A 159 3.15 -12.76 18.50
CA PHE A 159 3.96 -13.85 17.98
C PHE A 159 5.45 -13.66 18.30
N VAL A 160 6.01 -12.47 18.04
CA VAL A 160 7.43 -12.16 18.30
C VAL A 160 7.76 -12.31 19.77
N GLU A 161 6.93 -11.79 20.66
CA GLU A 161 7.11 -11.92 22.11
C GLU A 161 7.08 -13.38 22.55
N ARG A 162 6.07 -14.13 22.11
CA ARG A 162 5.89 -15.56 22.41
C ARG A 162 7.06 -16.39 21.87
N PHE A 163 7.48 -16.13 20.62
CA PHE A 163 8.57 -16.86 19.99
C PHE A 163 9.92 -16.61 20.70
N ASN A 164 10.24 -15.34 20.99
CA ASN A 164 11.44 -14.97 21.73
C ASN A 164 11.44 -15.56 23.14
N SER A 165 10.31 -15.50 23.85
CA SER A 165 10.19 -16.08 25.20
C SER A 165 10.37 -17.61 25.18
N ARG A 166 9.75 -18.29 24.21
CA ARG A 166 9.74 -19.76 24.16
C ARG A 166 11.06 -20.36 23.68
N TYR A 167 11.70 -19.72 22.70
CA TYR A 167 12.85 -20.29 22.01
C TYR A 167 14.14 -19.49 22.13
N GLY A 168 14.08 -18.29 22.67
CA GLY A 168 15.23 -17.37 22.71
C GLY A 168 16.24 -17.67 23.82
N ASN A 169 15.89 -18.46 24.82
CA ASN A 169 16.78 -18.73 25.97
C ASN A 169 17.42 -17.44 26.56
N GLY A 170 16.60 -16.39 26.68
CA GLY A 170 17.06 -15.06 27.13
C GLY A 170 17.61 -14.16 26.04
N ASN A 171 17.70 -14.61 24.80
CA ASN A 171 18.13 -13.82 23.65
C ASN A 171 16.95 -13.40 22.79
N GLN A 172 17.06 -12.23 22.16
CA GLN A 172 16.11 -11.76 21.15
C GLN A 172 16.41 -12.41 19.79
N LEU A 173 15.59 -13.38 19.38
CA LEU A 173 15.72 -14.05 18.07
C LEU A 173 15.13 -13.22 16.95
N LEU A 174 13.94 -12.65 17.18
CA LEU A 174 13.18 -11.85 16.24
C LEU A 174 13.04 -10.42 16.76
N VAL A 175 13.08 -9.47 15.86
CA VAL A 175 12.92 -8.04 16.15
C VAL A 175 11.44 -7.72 16.38
N MET A 176 11.15 -6.94 17.43
CA MET A 176 9.79 -6.47 17.73
C MET A 176 9.44 -5.30 16.79
N PRO A 177 8.44 -5.44 15.92
CA PRO A 177 8.07 -4.36 15.02
C PRO A 177 7.13 -3.36 15.68
N GLU A 178 7.25 -2.09 15.31
CA GLU A 178 6.33 -1.02 15.69
C GLU A 178 5.45 -0.63 14.51
N PRO A 179 4.12 -0.53 14.68
CA PRO A 179 3.25 0.02 13.66
C PRO A 179 3.57 1.51 13.47
N PHE A 180 3.75 1.90 12.23
CA PHE A 180 3.83 3.30 11.85
C PHE A 180 2.55 3.66 11.09
N ILE A 181 1.71 4.44 11.74
CA ILE A 181 0.54 5.01 11.09
C ILE A 181 0.99 6.37 10.58
N PRO A 182 1.23 6.53 9.26
CA PRO A 182 1.58 7.83 8.72
C PRO A 182 0.54 8.85 9.19
N LYS A 183 0.98 10.04 9.60
CA LYS A 183 0.04 11.16 9.76
C LYS A 183 -0.81 11.16 8.52
N ALA A 184 -2.12 11.01 8.69
CA ALA A 184 -3.04 10.74 7.60
C ALA A 184 -2.72 11.66 6.43
N GLY A 185 -2.19 11.09 5.36
CA GLY A 185 -2.19 11.75 4.08
C GLY A 185 -3.63 12.14 3.81
N ALA A 186 -3.84 13.27 3.18
CA ALA A 186 -5.16 13.81 2.99
C ALA A 186 -6.14 12.72 2.50
N ARG A 187 -7.20 12.48 3.24
CA ARG A 187 -8.21 11.47 2.90
C ARG A 187 -8.97 11.95 1.67
N VAL A 188 -8.67 11.36 0.54
CA VAL A 188 -9.34 11.68 -0.72
C VAL A 188 -10.68 10.98 -0.79
N MET A 189 -11.73 11.75 -1.02
CA MET A 189 -13.10 11.28 -1.13
C MET A 189 -13.50 11.06 -2.60
N SER A 190 -14.61 10.34 -2.82
CA SER A 190 -15.18 10.14 -4.15
C SER A 190 -15.53 11.48 -4.81
N LEU A 191 -15.35 11.56 -6.13
CA LEU A 191 -15.68 12.76 -6.90
C LEU A 191 -17.18 12.98 -7.08
N GLN A 192 -17.99 11.92 -6.97
CA GLN A 192 -19.44 11.99 -7.15
C GLN A 192 -20.19 11.91 -5.81
N THR A 193 -19.59 11.23 -4.83
CA THR A 193 -20.16 11.04 -3.49
C THR A 193 -19.14 11.45 -2.44
N PRO A 194 -18.86 12.75 -2.24
CA PRO A 194 -17.74 13.24 -1.44
C PRO A 194 -17.82 12.96 0.07
N THR A 195 -18.85 12.24 0.51
CA THR A 195 -18.97 11.66 1.86
C THR A 195 -18.39 10.25 1.97
N LYS A 196 -18.06 9.60 0.83
CA LYS A 196 -17.42 8.29 0.77
C LYS A 196 -15.96 8.41 0.38
N LYS A 197 -15.10 7.55 0.92
CA LYS A 197 -13.69 7.46 0.50
C LYS A 197 -13.61 7.04 -0.97
N MET A 198 -12.72 7.68 -1.74
CA MET A 198 -12.41 7.27 -3.12
C MET A 198 -11.99 5.81 -3.17
N SER A 199 -12.67 5.02 -4.02
CA SER A 199 -12.42 3.60 -4.15
C SER A 199 -12.44 3.18 -5.63
N LYS A 200 -11.48 2.35 -6.01
CA LYS A 200 -11.44 1.71 -7.34
C LYS A 200 -12.50 0.61 -7.52
N SER A 201 -13.13 0.18 -6.43
CA SER A 201 -14.20 -0.83 -6.44
C SER A 201 -15.58 -0.24 -6.72
N ASP A 202 -15.69 1.08 -6.85
CA ASP A 202 -16.94 1.73 -7.20
C ASP A 202 -17.36 1.36 -8.63
N ALA A 203 -18.63 0.99 -8.79
CA ALA A 203 -19.19 0.62 -10.09
C ALA A 203 -19.21 1.81 -11.07
N ASN A 204 -19.33 3.03 -10.56
CA ASN A 204 -19.29 4.24 -11.35
C ASN A 204 -17.84 4.74 -11.49
N VAL A 205 -17.27 4.59 -12.67
CA VAL A 205 -15.90 5.02 -12.98
C VAL A 205 -15.63 6.53 -12.82
N LYS A 206 -16.69 7.35 -12.67
CA LYS A 206 -16.57 8.79 -12.38
C LYS A 206 -16.29 9.09 -10.91
N GLU A 207 -16.44 8.11 -10.03
CA GLU A 207 -16.23 8.24 -8.59
C GLU A 207 -14.73 8.41 -8.23
N TYR A 208 -13.83 7.95 -9.10
CA TYR A 208 -12.40 7.95 -8.83
C TYR A 208 -11.56 8.30 -10.06
N ILE A 209 -10.33 8.74 -9.83
CA ILE A 209 -9.29 8.89 -10.85
C ILE A 209 -8.28 7.77 -10.64
N SER A 210 -8.07 6.95 -11.68
CA SER A 210 -6.99 5.96 -11.74
C SER A 210 -5.65 6.67 -11.97
N MET A 211 -4.56 6.16 -11.41
CA MET A 211 -3.22 6.68 -11.70
C MET A 211 -2.81 6.54 -13.18
N LEU A 212 -3.51 5.70 -13.94
CA LEU A 212 -3.29 5.51 -15.38
C LEU A 212 -4.42 6.09 -16.25
N ASP A 213 -5.30 6.92 -15.72
CA ASP A 213 -6.27 7.65 -16.53
C ASP A 213 -5.53 8.66 -17.42
N GLU A 214 -5.87 8.67 -18.69
CA GLU A 214 -5.33 9.64 -19.65
C GLU A 214 -5.72 11.10 -19.28
N PRO A 215 -4.93 12.11 -19.67
CA PRO A 215 -5.19 13.51 -19.34
C PRO A 215 -6.60 13.98 -19.68
N ALA A 216 -7.15 13.58 -20.83
CA ALA A 216 -8.51 13.92 -21.23
C ALA A 216 -9.57 13.30 -20.30
N VAL A 217 -9.31 12.09 -19.79
CA VAL A 217 -10.19 11.40 -18.83
C VAL A 217 -10.14 12.09 -17.47
N ILE A 218 -8.95 12.47 -16.99
CA ILE A 218 -8.77 13.23 -15.75
C ILE A 218 -9.56 14.54 -15.80
N ARG A 219 -9.39 15.35 -16.87
CA ARG A 219 -10.15 16.60 -17.07
C ARG A 219 -11.66 16.37 -17.02
N LYS A 220 -12.14 15.35 -17.73
CA LYS A 220 -13.58 15.03 -17.78
C LYS A 220 -14.11 14.64 -16.41
N LYS A 221 -13.36 13.83 -15.64
CA LYS A 221 -13.76 13.41 -14.29
C LYS A 221 -13.78 14.60 -13.31
N ILE A 222 -12.72 15.43 -13.30
CA ILE A 222 -12.67 16.63 -12.44
C ILE A 222 -13.78 17.62 -12.82
N LYS A 223 -14.00 17.87 -14.10
CA LYS A 223 -15.09 18.76 -14.57
C LYS A 223 -16.46 18.29 -14.08
N SER A 224 -16.71 16.99 -14.05
CA SER A 224 -17.96 16.39 -13.60
C SER A 224 -18.04 16.12 -12.09
N ALA A 225 -17.00 16.39 -11.33
CA ALA A 225 -16.99 16.23 -9.87
C ALA A 225 -18.08 17.10 -9.21
N VAL A 226 -18.73 16.53 -8.20
CA VAL A 226 -19.84 17.20 -7.51
C VAL A 226 -19.31 18.41 -6.71
N THR A 227 -20.00 19.53 -6.85
CA THR A 227 -19.82 20.76 -6.07
C THR A 227 -21.21 21.31 -5.70
N ASP A 228 -21.27 22.20 -4.71
CA ASP A 228 -22.50 22.87 -4.36
C ASP A 228 -22.89 23.96 -5.39
N SER A 229 -24.00 24.63 -5.17
CA SER A 229 -24.53 25.69 -6.05
C SER A 229 -24.10 27.11 -5.67
N SER A 230 -23.32 27.30 -4.60
CA SER A 230 -22.95 28.63 -4.12
C SER A 230 -21.93 29.35 -5.02
N GLY A 231 -21.13 28.58 -5.77
CA GLY A 231 -20.04 29.10 -6.59
C GLY A 231 -18.82 29.61 -5.79
N VAL A 232 -18.84 29.48 -4.46
CA VAL A 232 -17.77 29.99 -3.56
C VAL A 232 -16.82 28.87 -3.22
N ILE A 233 -15.53 29.08 -3.47
CA ILE A 233 -14.45 28.13 -3.13
C ILE A 233 -14.00 28.39 -1.70
N GLU A 234 -14.37 27.45 -0.83
CA GLU A 234 -14.16 27.52 0.61
C GLU A 234 -13.96 26.11 1.16
N PHE A 235 -13.13 25.97 2.17
CA PHE A 235 -12.88 24.69 2.82
C PHE A 235 -13.80 24.52 4.02
N ASP A 236 -14.88 23.79 3.81
CA ASP A 236 -15.82 23.34 4.83
C ASP A 236 -16.24 21.89 4.52
N PRO A 237 -15.61 20.90 5.15
CA PRO A 237 -15.93 19.49 4.90
C PRO A 237 -17.36 19.09 5.28
N ALA A 238 -18.04 19.83 6.17
CA ALA A 238 -19.39 19.55 6.60
C ALA A 238 -20.43 20.09 5.59
N GLU A 239 -20.32 21.36 5.24
CA GLU A 239 -21.31 22.04 4.38
C GLU A 239 -20.94 21.96 2.89
N LYS A 240 -19.64 21.88 2.57
CA LYS A 240 -19.09 21.86 1.21
C LYS A 240 -18.17 20.68 0.96
N PRO A 241 -18.61 19.42 1.19
CA PRO A 241 -17.73 18.26 1.11
C PRO A 241 -17.09 18.08 -0.27
N GLY A 242 -17.80 18.42 -1.36
CA GLY A 242 -17.29 18.32 -2.72
C GLY A 242 -16.13 19.27 -2.99
N VAL A 243 -16.30 20.55 -2.69
CA VAL A 243 -15.26 21.58 -2.88
C VAL A 243 -14.07 21.34 -1.97
N SER A 244 -14.33 20.97 -0.70
CA SER A 244 -13.28 20.63 0.28
C SER A 244 -12.44 19.43 -0.16
N ASN A 245 -13.06 18.42 -0.77
CA ASN A 245 -12.34 17.29 -1.36
C ASN A 245 -11.46 17.74 -2.53
N LEU A 246 -11.97 18.56 -3.44
CA LEU A 246 -11.19 19.07 -4.57
C LEU A 246 -10.02 19.95 -4.10
N LEU A 247 -10.20 20.81 -3.09
CA LEU A 247 -9.12 21.58 -2.46
C LEU A 247 -8.06 20.68 -1.82
N THR A 248 -8.50 19.61 -1.16
CA THR A 248 -7.60 18.60 -0.59
C THR A 248 -6.74 17.92 -1.65
N ILE A 249 -7.34 17.53 -2.78
CA ILE A 249 -6.62 16.94 -3.91
C ILE A 249 -5.66 17.98 -4.51
N PHE A 250 -6.11 19.23 -4.69
CA PHE A 250 -5.28 20.29 -5.27
C PHE A 250 -4.03 20.55 -4.41
N SER A 251 -4.21 20.73 -3.11
CA SER A 251 -3.11 20.90 -2.16
C SER A 251 -2.10 19.75 -2.24
N ALA A 252 -2.57 18.52 -2.34
CA ALA A 252 -1.70 17.35 -2.42
C ALA A 252 -0.86 17.27 -3.71
N PHE A 253 -1.38 17.78 -4.83
CA PHE A 253 -0.69 17.78 -6.12
C PHE A 253 0.14 19.04 -6.38
N SER A 254 -0.34 20.21 -5.97
CA SER A 254 0.39 21.48 -6.16
C SER A 254 1.45 21.73 -5.08
N GLY A 255 1.27 21.15 -3.89
CA GLY A 255 2.07 21.49 -2.71
C GLY A 255 1.67 22.79 -2.01
N GLU A 256 0.68 23.51 -2.53
CA GLU A 256 0.12 24.70 -1.89
C GLU A 256 -0.77 24.32 -0.69
N SER A 257 -0.79 25.15 0.36
CA SER A 257 -1.72 24.92 1.47
C SER A 257 -3.16 25.19 1.05
N ILE A 258 -4.12 24.56 1.74
CA ILE A 258 -5.54 24.75 1.45
C ILE A 258 -5.94 26.22 1.62
N GLU A 259 -5.40 26.90 2.63
CA GLU A 259 -5.65 28.32 2.88
C GLU A 259 -5.16 29.20 1.73
N SER A 260 -3.97 28.90 1.19
CA SER A 260 -3.42 29.61 0.02
C SER A 260 -4.29 29.43 -1.22
N LEU A 261 -4.76 28.18 -1.45
CA LEU A 261 -5.66 27.89 -2.56
C LEU A 261 -7.01 28.61 -2.41
N VAL A 262 -7.61 28.64 -1.23
CA VAL A 262 -8.87 29.36 -0.98
C VAL A 262 -8.72 30.86 -1.27
N GLU A 263 -7.64 31.47 -0.82
CA GLU A 263 -7.41 32.93 -1.09
C GLU A 263 -7.12 33.19 -2.58
N ARG A 264 -6.33 32.31 -3.23
CA ARG A 264 -6.02 32.38 -4.67
C ARG A 264 -7.27 32.29 -5.54
N PHE A 265 -8.24 31.48 -5.17
CA PHE A 265 -9.47 31.27 -5.93
C PHE A 265 -10.67 32.11 -5.43
N LYS A 266 -10.42 33.10 -4.58
CA LYS A 266 -11.47 34.02 -4.11
C LYS A 266 -12.11 34.77 -5.26
N GLY A 267 -13.41 34.64 -5.43
CA GLY A 267 -14.16 35.27 -6.53
C GLY A 267 -14.01 34.55 -7.88
N VAL A 268 -13.33 33.39 -7.92
CA VAL A 268 -13.20 32.56 -9.11
C VAL A 268 -14.29 31.48 -9.10
N GLY A 269 -14.89 31.22 -10.27
CA GLY A 269 -15.93 30.20 -10.41
C GLY A 269 -15.36 28.76 -10.44
N TYR A 270 -16.22 27.78 -10.10
CA TYR A 270 -15.84 26.36 -10.08
C TYR A 270 -15.27 25.83 -11.40
N GLY A 271 -15.64 26.41 -12.54
CA GLY A 271 -15.13 25.98 -13.85
C GLY A 271 -13.62 26.14 -13.96
N GLN A 272 -13.12 27.35 -13.71
CA GLN A 272 -11.68 27.65 -13.74
C GLN A 272 -10.91 26.89 -12.65
N PHE A 273 -11.45 26.84 -11.43
CA PHE A 273 -10.85 26.07 -10.33
C PHE A 273 -10.64 24.60 -10.69
N LYS A 274 -11.66 23.96 -11.27
CA LYS A 274 -11.58 22.55 -11.71
C LYS A 274 -10.60 22.33 -12.87
N GLU A 275 -10.47 23.32 -13.75
CA GLU A 275 -9.54 23.25 -14.87
C GLU A 275 -8.09 23.31 -14.38
N GLU A 276 -7.76 24.25 -13.52
CA GLU A 276 -6.44 24.36 -12.91
C GLU A 276 -6.10 23.18 -11.99
N LEU A 277 -7.08 22.63 -11.27
CA LEU A 277 -6.92 21.38 -10.51
C LEU A 277 -6.58 20.20 -11.44
N ALA A 278 -7.26 20.07 -12.56
CA ALA A 278 -6.98 19.02 -13.52
C ALA A 278 -5.57 19.15 -14.10
N ASP A 279 -5.13 20.38 -14.40
CA ASP A 279 -3.76 20.66 -14.85
C ASP A 279 -2.71 20.25 -13.81
N ALA A 280 -2.94 20.58 -12.54
CA ALA A 280 -2.05 20.20 -11.45
C ALA A 280 -1.92 18.68 -11.29
N ILE A 281 -3.03 17.95 -11.42
CA ILE A 281 -3.02 16.48 -11.39
C ILE A 281 -2.25 15.93 -12.59
N ILE A 282 -2.54 16.40 -13.80
CA ILE A 282 -1.93 15.93 -15.04
C ILE A 282 -0.42 16.16 -15.03
N ALA A 283 0.02 17.33 -14.60
CA ALA A 283 1.45 17.67 -14.51
C ALA A 283 2.27 16.69 -13.67
N VAL A 284 1.66 16.10 -12.66
CA VAL A 284 2.33 15.06 -11.83
C VAL A 284 2.13 13.67 -12.41
N MET A 285 0.95 13.37 -12.96
CA MET A 285 0.62 12.01 -13.43
C MET A 285 1.28 11.66 -14.77
N GLU A 286 1.37 12.59 -15.72
CA GLU A 286 1.97 12.33 -17.05
C GLU A 286 3.40 11.77 -16.95
N PRO A 287 4.36 12.40 -16.25
CA PRO A 287 5.72 11.85 -16.12
C PRO A 287 5.75 10.47 -15.45
N ILE A 288 4.85 10.22 -14.49
CA ILE A 288 4.72 8.91 -13.85
C ILE A 288 4.22 7.88 -14.87
N GLN A 289 3.22 8.23 -15.68
CA GLN A 289 2.66 7.34 -16.69
C GLN A 289 3.68 7.03 -17.80
N GLU A 290 4.42 8.03 -18.29
CA GLU A 290 5.48 7.84 -19.29
C GLU A 290 6.51 6.84 -18.77
N ARG A 291 7.06 7.06 -17.58
CA ARG A 291 8.03 6.16 -16.95
C ARG A 291 7.47 4.76 -16.69
N TYR A 292 6.20 4.68 -16.30
CA TYR A 292 5.51 3.40 -16.11
C TYR A 292 5.45 2.58 -17.40
N TYR A 293 5.04 3.19 -18.53
CA TYR A 293 4.94 2.50 -19.81
C TYR A 293 6.31 2.14 -20.39
N GLU A 294 7.34 2.95 -20.15
CA GLU A 294 8.72 2.62 -20.51
C GLU A 294 9.22 1.39 -19.77
N LEU A 295 9.00 1.32 -18.45
CA LEU A 295 9.39 0.19 -17.62
C LEU A 295 8.71 -1.11 -18.06
N LEU A 296 7.42 -1.06 -18.38
CA LEU A 296 6.68 -2.26 -18.82
C LEU A 296 7.19 -2.82 -20.16
N LYS A 297 7.76 -1.98 -21.01
CA LYS A 297 8.28 -2.36 -22.34
C LYS A 297 9.74 -2.82 -22.33
N SER A 298 10.45 -2.62 -21.21
CA SER A 298 11.87 -2.91 -21.09
C SER A 298 12.13 -4.12 -20.21
N ASP A 299 13.27 -4.79 -20.43
CA ASP A 299 13.75 -5.87 -19.55
C ASP A 299 14.27 -5.34 -18.20
N LYS A 300 14.49 -4.03 -18.11
CA LYS A 300 14.98 -3.38 -16.89
C LYS A 300 14.09 -3.62 -15.66
N LEU A 301 12.79 -3.72 -15.86
CA LEU A 301 11.85 -4.04 -14.77
C LEU A 301 12.15 -5.41 -14.18
N ASP A 302 12.37 -6.42 -15.03
CA ASP A 302 12.65 -7.78 -14.60
C ASP A 302 14.02 -7.87 -13.93
N GLU A 303 15.05 -7.20 -14.46
CA GLU A 303 16.38 -7.11 -13.85
C GLU A 303 16.32 -6.51 -12.44
N ILE A 304 15.54 -5.43 -12.23
CA ILE A 304 15.36 -4.81 -10.93
C ILE A 304 14.68 -5.75 -9.95
N LEU A 305 13.62 -6.45 -10.40
CA LEU A 305 12.89 -7.38 -9.53
C LEU A 305 13.74 -8.61 -9.18
N GLU A 306 14.50 -9.17 -10.12
CA GLU A 306 15.43 -10.26 -9.87
C GLU A 306 16.51 -9.88 -8.86
N GLU A 307 17.10 -8.69 -8.99
CA GLU A 307 18.10 -8.20 -8.05
C GLU A 307 17.48 -7.95 -6.67
N GLY A 308 16.30 -7.36 -6.63
CA GLY A 308 15.52 -7.18 -5.41
C GLY A 308 15.21 -8.52 -4.73
N ALA A 309 14.79 -9.52 -5.50
CA ALA A 309 14.53 -10.87 -4.99
C ALA A 309 15.82 -11.53 -4.45
N LYS A 310 16.99 -11.37 -5.09
CA LYS A 310 18.28 -11.86 -4.57
C LYS A 310 18.62 -11.22 -3.21
N LYS A 311 18.52 -9.90 -3.11
CA LYS A 311 18.75 -9.16 -1.84
C LYS A 311 17.77 -9.64 -0.75
N ALA A 312 16.49 -9.72 -1.09
CA ALA A 312 15.43 -10.16 -0.19
C ALA A 312 15.63 -11.61 0.28
N ASN A 313 15.95 -12.55 -0.63
CA ASN A 313 16.26 -13.94 -0.30
C ASN A 313 17.42 -14.05 0.67
N TYR A 314 18.50 -13.27 0.48
CA TYR A 314 19.64 -13.29 1.39
C TYR A 314 19.25 -12.94 2.83
N VAL A 315 18.49 -11.87 3.02
CA VAL A 315 18.05 -11.42 4.35
C VAL A 315 17.03 -12.40 4.95
N ALA A 316 16.00 -12.77 4.16
CA ALA A 316 14.93 -13.65 4.59
C ALA A 316 15.46 -15.04 5.02
N ASN A 317 16.32 -15.67 4.23
CA ASN A 317 16.89 -16.97 4.56
C ASN A 317 17.75 -16.95 5.82
N LYS A 318 18.45 -15.84 6.10
CA LYS A 318 19.23 -15.68 7.33
C LYS A 318 18.32 -15.70 8.56
N THR A 319 17.17 -15.04 8.50
CA THR A 319 16.18 -15.03 9.59
C THR A 319 15.44 -16.35 9.67
N LEU A 320 15.00 -16.90 8.52
CA LEU A 320 14.35 -18.22 8.47
C LEU A 320 15.23 -19.29 9.13
N ARG A 321 16.53 -19.32 8.81
CA ARG A 321 17.47 -20.27 9.41
C ARG A 321 17.57 -20.17 10.94
N LYS A 322 17.44 -18.95 11.50
CA LYS A 322 17.36 -18.76 12.96
C LYS A 322 16.06 -19.35 13.52
N MET A 323 14.94 -19.12 12.83
CA MET A 323 13.64 -19.66 13.24
C MET A 323 13.64 -21.20 13.19
N GLU A 324 14.13 -21.78 12.10
CA GLU A 324 14.25 -23.22 11.93
C GLU A 324 15.13 -23.88 13.02
N LYS A 325 16.29 -23.29 13.33
CA LYS A 325 17.14 -23.75 14.42
C LYS A 325 16.42 -23.71 15.76
N ALA A 326 15.71 -22.62 16.03
CA ALA A 326 15.00 -22.41 17.29
C ALA A 326 13.91 -23.47 17.52
N VAL A 327 13.20 -23.89 16.45
CA VAL A 327 12.15 -24.91 16.55
C VAL A 327 12.64 -26.33 16.27
N GLY A 328 13.94 -26.53 16.03
CA GLY A 328 14.55 -27.85 15.88
C GLY A 328 14.43 -28.48 14.48
N LEU A 329 14.17 -27.70 13.44
CA LEU A 329 14.07 -28.18 12.05
C LEU A 329 15.42 -28.31 11.33
N VAL A 330 16.49 -27.84 11.92
CA VAL A 330 17.85 -27.88 11.33
C VAL A 330 18.67 -28.98 12.00
N ARG A 331 19.32 -29.83 11.19
CA ARG A 331 20.27 -30.87 11.60
C ARG A 331 21.60 -30.26 12.02
#